data_bc3b337b556ae6e7695bdb725ad58bf3
#
_entry.id   bc3b337b556ae6e7695bdb725ad58bf3
#
_cell.length_a   1.000
_cell.length_b   1.000
_cell.length_c   1.000
_cell.angle_alpha   90.00
_cell.angle_beta   90.00
_cell.angle_gamma   90.00
#
_symmetry.space_group_name_H-M   'P 1'
#
loop_
_entity.id
_entity.type
_entity.pdbx_description
1 polymer ?
#
loop_
_entity_poly.entity_id
_entity_poly.type
_entity_poly.pdbx_seq_one_letter_code
_entity_poly.pdbx_strand_id
1 'polypeptide(L)'
;MLFRSVWPSGQTVSKAGFGTYRIALGNDIQALALMKAMSSGINLIDTSTNYALGASESLIGEALKALEKDIKRSDIVIITKVGYLQGPLLESAKKREEEGKGYPDIIHIEDHISHCIHPEFLKEQLQESLKRMSTPYADALLLHNPEYFFKDPSLPKEMSLEEKRERFYDRIRIAFECMEEMVAQGLIKYYGISSNSFPYAYDHPEFCSAEQCLNIAKSLSSDHHFYVLQFPFNLIEPEAATELNQEDDALTLIEFAKAHSLVALVNRPLNGIRNGQLIRLSDHHTVQLPDLSTLKDEIERVSHATQSFTNSIDSLDIEDQEIKNMLVSYITSFNALQVNWNAFKSEAEWSEVRNTILGKMAIALTAINQGGSEQVQQWVLKVAGLTTDIINVIGSYYATIGNADFQRVGYIRTVIEKAFPGGFTELPLSQAAFNAVRSVDGISSVLIGARTMEYVDDVLHALQHSVPVYDRADWLGMKLH
;
A
#
# COMPACT_ATOMS: atom_id res chain seq x y z
N MET A 1 -2.85 -13.28 -24.27
CA MET A 1 -2.21 -14.13 -23.24
C MET A 1 -1.50 -13.19 -22.29
N LEU A 2 -1.90 -13.16 -21.00
CA LEU A 2 -1.22 -12.32 -20.01
C LEU A 2 0.24 -12.76 -19.91
N PHE A 3 1.19 -11.81 -19.94
CA PHE A 3 2.59 -12.14 -19.70
C PHE A 3 2.73 -12.79 -18.33
N ARG A 4 3.51 -13.87 -18.24
CA ARG A 4 3.64 -14.71 -17.06
C ARG A 4 5.09 -14.79 -16.60
N SER A 5 5.27 -14.91 -15.28
CA SER A 5 6.52 -15.29 -14.61
C SER A 5 6.35 -16.63 -13.92
N VAL A 6 7.45 -17.24 -13.53
CA VAL A 6 7.43 -18.51 -12.79
C VAL A 6 7.56 -18.21 -11.29
N TRP A 7 6.64 -18.76 -10.51
CA TRP A 7 6.68 -18.79 -9.05
C TRP A 7 7.57 -19.94 -8.57
N PRO A 8 8.16 -19.93 -7.36
CA PRO A 8 9.04 -21.00 -6.90
C PRO A 8 8.45 -22.42 -6.95
N SER A 9 7.12 -22.54 -6.81
CA SER A 9 6.42 -23.84 -7.00
C SER A 9 6.34 -24.33 -8.45
N GLY A 10 6.83 -23.57 -9.43
CA GLY A 10 6.62 -23.83 -10.86
C GLY A 10 5.29 -23.28 -11.40
N GLN A 11 4.41 -22.77 -10.55
CA GLN A 11 3.17 -22.12 -10.97
C GLN A 11 3.50 -20.83 -11.75
N THR A 12 2.74 -20.56 -12.79
CA THR A 12 2.87 -19.29 -13.52
C THR A 12 2.01 -18.19 -12.90
N VAL A 13 2.61 -17.02 -12.68
CA VAL A 13 1.93 -15.82 -12.17
C VAL A 13 1.88 -14.71 -13.21
N SER A 14 0.86 -13.88 -13.16
CA SER A 14 0.71 -12.73 -14.07
C SER A 14 1.77 -11.66 -13.77
N LYS A 15 2.26 -11.00 -14.82
CA LYS A 15 3.20 -9.84 -14.69
C LYS A 15 2.55 -8.64 -13.99
N ALA A 16 1.23 -8.57 -13.92
CA ALA A 16 0.51 -7.67 -13.02
C ALA A 16 -0.01 -8.46 -11.82
N GLY A 17 0.32 -8.01 -10.61
CA GLY A 17 -0.29 -8.47 -9.37
C GLY A 17 -1.29 -7.46 -8.85
N PHE A 18 -2.32 -7.91 -8.14
CA PHE A 18 -3.31 -7.03 -7.54
C PHE A 18 -2.92 -6.67 -6.11
N GLY A 19 -2.54 -5.39 -5.88
CA GLY A 19 -2.23 -4.86 -4.56
C GLY A 19 -3.48 -4.33 -3.87
N THR A 20 -3.77 -4.78 -2.67
CA THR A 20 -5.01 -4.50 -1.94
C THR A 20 -4.92 -3.35 -0.93
N TYR A 21 -3.83 -2.59 -0.91
CA TYR A 21 -3.58 -1.51 0.07
C TYR A 21 -4.74 -0.52 0.22
N ARG A 22 -5.51 -0.27 -0.86
CA ARG A 22 -6.57 0.74 -0.91
C ARG A 22 -7.97 0.16 -1.12
N ILE A 23 -8.16 -1.13 -0.88
CA ILE A 23 -9.47 -1.77 -0.95
C ILE A 23 -9.85 -2.37 0.41
N ALA A 24 -11.14 -2.45 0.66
CA ALA A 24 -11.67 -2.96 1.93
C ALA A 24 -13.03 -3.62 1.72
N LEU A 25 -13.36 -4.56 2.60
CA LEU A 25 -14.70 -5.13 2.70
C LEU A 25 -15.74 -4.02 2.93
N GLY A 26 -16.93 -4.18 2.34
CA GLY A 26 -18.03 -3.21 2.43
C GLY A 26 -18.06 -2.18 1.29
N ASN A 27 -17.20 -2.31 0.28
CA ASN A 27 -17.23 -1.46 -0.91
C ASN A 27 -17.39 -2.33 -2.17
N ASP A 28 -18.59 -2.33 -2.74
CA ASP A 28 -18.96 -3.18 -3.88
C ASP A 28 -18.13 -2.88 -5.13
N ILE A 29 -17.77 -1.61 -5.37
CA ILE A 29 -16.96 -1.22 -6.53
C ILE A 29 -15.56 -1.85 -6.43
N GLN A 30 -14.98 -1.84 -5.23
CA GLN A 30 -13.68 -2.45 -4.98
C GLN A 30 -13.73 -3.98 -5.04
N ALA A 31 -14.81 -4.57 -4.55
CA ALA A 31 -15.04 -6.01 -4.64
C ALA A 31 -15.16 -6.46 -6.10
N LEU A 32 -15.92 -5.73 -6.91
CA LEU A 32 -16.05 -5.99 -8.35
C LEU A 32 -14.72 -5.83 -9.08
N ALA A 33 -13.90 -4.85 -8.71
CA ALA A 33 -12.55 -4.66 -9.29
C ALA A 33 -11.64 -5.86 -9.00
N LEU A 34 -11.60 -6.35 -7.75
CA LEU A 34 -10.82 -7.52 -7.37
C LEU A 34 -11.29 -8.78 -8.11
N MET A 35 -12.61 -9.04 -8.10
CA MET A 35 -13.19 -10.22 -8.80
C MET A 35 -12.94 -10.16 -10.31
N LYS A 36 -13.08 -8.98 -10.93
CA LYS A 36 -12.76 -8.78 -12.35
C LYS A 36 -11.28 -9.08 -12.64
N ALA A 37 -10.37 -8.59 -11.82
CA ALA A 37 -8.94 -8.85 -11.97
C ALA A 37 -8.64 -10.36 -11.93
N MET A 38 -9.17 -11.06 -10.92
CA MET A 38 -9.01 -12.51 -10.77
C MET A 38 -9.61 -13.27 -11.97
N SER A 39 -10.84 -12.97 -12.38
CA SER A 39 -11.51 -13.59 -13.53
C SER A 39 -10.82 -13.29 -14.86
N SER A 40 -10.09 -12.17 -14.96
CA SER A 40 -9.30 -11.81 -16.14
C SER A 40 -7.89 -12.44 -16.14
N GLY A 41 -7.56 -13.26 -15.13
CA GLY A 41 -6.32 -14.02 -15.05
C GLY A 41 -5.16 -13.32 -14.32
N ILE A 42 -5.41 -12.22 -13.62
CA ILE A 42 -4.48 -11.68 -12.62
C ILE A 42 -4.58 -12.61 -11.41
N ASN A 43 -3.55 -13.44 -11.21
CA ASN A 43 -3.59 -14.54 -10.25
C ASN A 43 -2.56 -14.39 -9.11
N LEU A 44 -1.97 -13.21 -8.93
CA LEU A 44 -1.15 -12.84 -7.78
C LEU A 44 -1.87 -11.71 -7.04
N ILE A 45 -2.20 -11.97 -5.77
CA ILE A 45 -2.88 -11.02 -4.89
C ILE A 45 -1.96 -10.70 -3.72
N ASP A 46 -1.67 -9.42 -3.53
CA ASP A 46 -0.82 -8.90 -2.46
C ASP A 46 -1.65 -8.12 -1.44
N THR A 47 -1.55 -8.51 -0.18
CA THR A 47 -2.24 -7.88 0.95
C THR A 47 -1.34 -7.72 2.17
N SER A 48 -1.89 -7.31 3.30
CA SER A 48 -1.21 -7.20 4.59
C SER A 48 -2.22 -7.12 5.73
N THR A 49 -1.82 -7.54 6.92
CA THR A 49 -2.63 -7.49 8.15
C THR A 49 -3.16 -6.09 8.47
N ASN A 50 -2.37 -5.05 8.19
CA ASN A 50 -2.72 -3.66 8.50
C ASN A 50 -3.53 -2.95 7.39
N TYR A 51 -3.69 -3.54 6.20
CA TYR A 51 -4.43 -2.90 5.11
C TYR A 51 -5.91 -2.81 5.47
N ALA A 52 -6.40 -1.57 5.58
CA ALA A 52 -7.75 -1.28 6.07
C ALA A 52 -8.07 -2.04 7.39
N LEU A 53 -7.08 -2.17 8.29
CA LEU A 53 -7.20 -2.87 9.59
C LEU A 53 -7.69 -4.33 9.44
N GLY A 54 -7.25 -5.03 8.39
CA GLY A 54 -7.62 -6.41 8.07
C GLY A 54 -8.82 -6.55 7.13
N ALA A 55 -9.56 -5.47 6.85
CA ALA A 55 -10.72 -5.53 5.95
C ALA A 55 -10.34 -5.84 4.49
N SER A 56 -9.10 -5.56 4.07
CA SER A 56 -8.58 -5.99 2.76
C SER A 56 -8.47 -7.51 2.66
N GLU A 57 -7.98 -8.18 3.70
CA GLU A 57 -7.90 -9.65 3.77
C GLU A 57 -9.30 -10.28 3.79
N SER A 58 -10.24 -9.69 4.53
CA SER A 58 -11.62 -10.16 4.55
C SER A 58 -12.28 -10.06 3.18
N LEU A 59 -12.02 -8.99 2.41
CA LEU A 59 -12.50 -8.86 1.04
C LEU A 59 -11.93 -9.94 0.11
N ILE A 60 -10.67 -10.31 0.27
CA ILE A 60 -10.07 -11.43 -0.47
C ILE A 60 -10.81 -12.73 -0.17
N GLY A 61 -11.11 -13.00 1.11
CA GLY A 61 -11.87 -14.17 1.52
C GLY A 61 -13.26 -14.26 0.85
N GLU A 62 -13.98 -13.13 0.79
CA GLU A 62 -15.25 -13.06 0.09
C GLU A 62 -15.13 -13.25 -1.43
N ALA A 63 -14.10 -12.65 -2.05
CA ALA A 63 -13.85 -12.82 -3.47
C ALA A 63 -13.51 -14.28 -3.83
N LEU A 64 -12.69 -14.96 -3.03
CA LEU A 64 -12.38 -16.38 -3.18
C LEU A 64 -13.64 -17.24 -3.10
N LYS A 65 -14.50 -16.98 -2.13
CA LYS A 65 -15.79 -17.68 -1.97
C LYS A 65 -16.74 -17.41 -3.14
N ALA A 66 -16.83 -16.17 -3.59
CA ALA A 66 -17.70 -15.81 -4.72
C ALA A 66 -17.26 -16.48 -6.03
N LEU A 67 -15.96 -16.70 -6.22
CA LEU A 67 -15.36 -17.26 -7.44
C LEU A 67 -15.01 -18.76 -7.31
N GLU A 68 -15.36 -19.45 -6.22
CA GLU A 68 -14.92 -20.83 -5.93
C GLU A 68 -15.31 -21.86 -7.01
N LYS A 69 -16.38 -21.59 -7.78
CA LYS A 69 -16.83 -22.45 -8.88
C LYS A 69 -15.99 -22.32 -10.14
N ASP A 70 -15.38 -21.15 -10.34
CA ASP A 70 -14.66 -20.78 -11.55
C ASP A 70 -13.15 -20.79 -11.37
N ILE A 71 -12.66 -20.52 -10.15
CA ILE A 71 -11.25 -20.37 -9.82
C ILE A 71 -10.92 -21.20 -8.58
N LYS A 72 -9.96 -22.11 -8.70
CA LYS A 72 -9.48 -22.89 -7.55
C LYS A 72 -8.53 -22.05 -6.72
N ARG A 73 -8.53 -22.24 -5.39
CA ARG A 73 -7.56 -21.58 -4.48
C ARG A 73 -6.10 -21.80 -4.93
N SER A 74 -5.78 -22.99 -5.46
CA SER A 74 -4.46 -23.33 -5.97
C SER A 74 -4.04 -22.53 -7.22
N ASP A 75 -4.98 -21.93 -7.94
CA ASP A 75 -4.67 -21.16 -9.15
C ASP A 75 -4.27 -19.71 -8.83
N ILE A 76 -4.50 -19.28 -7.59
CA ILE A 76 -4.20 -17.93 -7.09
C ILE A 76 -3.03 -18.01 -6.11
N VAL A 77 -2.06 -17.11 -6.29
CA VAL A 77 -0.97 -16.85 -5.34
C VAL A 77 -1.40 -15.70 -4.42
N ILE A 78 -1.48 -15.95 -3.13
CA ILE A 78 -1.83 -14.95 -2.12
C ILE A 78 -0.63 -14.70 -1.23
N ILE A 79 -0.26 -13.43 -1.13
CA ILE A 79 0.84 -12.94 -0.31
C ILE A 79 0.24 -12.03 0.76
N THR A 80 0.54 -12.29 2.03
CA THR A 80 0.23 -11.36 3.11
C THR A 80 1.49 -10.93 3.84
N LYS A 81 1.39 -9.91 4.69
CA LYS A 81 2.55 -9.32 5.38
C LYS A 81 2.21 -9.06 6.84
N VAL A 82 3.22 -9.17 7.71
CA VAL A 82 3.12 -8.90 9.14
C VAL A 82 4.26 -7.99 9.58
N GLY A 83 3.95 -7.00 10.42
CA GLY A 83 4.95 -6.08 10.99
C GLY A 83 4.28 -4.95 11.78
N TYR A 84 3.21 -4.40 11.27
CA TYR A 84 2.57 -3.22 11.84
C TYR A 84 1.53 -3.54 12.93
N LEU A 85 1.56 -2.72 13.99
CA LEU A 85 0.47 -2.62 14.97
C LEU A 85 -0.15 -1.23 14.83
N GLN A 86 -1.43 -1.19 14.44
CA GLN A 86 -2.19 0.03 14.22
C GLN A 86 -3.66 -0.16 14.65
N GLY A 87 -4.34 0.93 15.00
CA GLY A 87 -5.76 0.89 15.39
C GLY A 87 -6.06 -0.11 16.51
N PRO A 88 -7.12 -0.92 16.41
CA PRO A 88 -7.53 -1.85 17.47
C PRO A 88 -6.45 -2.85 17.88
N LEU A 89 -5.58 -3.28 16.95
CA LEU A 89 -4.47 -4.19 17.24
C LEU A 89 -3.43 -3.51 18.14
N LEU A 90 -3.13 -2.24 17.90
CA LEU A 90 -2.22 -1.46 18.76
C LEU A 90 -2.79 -1.27 20.16
N GLU A 91 -4.08 -0.93 20.27
CA GLU A 91 -4.74 -0.78 21.57
C GLU A 91 -4.75 -2.10 22.36
N SER A 92 -4.99 -3.22 21.67
CA SER A 92 -4.90 -4.55 22.30
C SER A 92 -3.48 -4.87 22.77
N ALA A 93 -2.47 -4.51 21.98
CA ALA A 93 -1.07 -4.73 22.35
C ALA A 93 -0.65 -3.89 23.54
N LYS A 94 -1.04 -2.62 23.62
CA LYS A 94 -0.80 -1.74 24.78
C LYS A 94 -1.42 -2.32 26.06
N LYS A 95 -2.67 -2.81 25.97
CA LYS A 95 -3.32 -3.45 27.12
C LYS A 95 -2.60 -4.73 27.58
N ARG A 96 -2.13 -5.55 26.63
CA ARG A 96 -1.30 -6.74 26.96
C ARG A 96 0.01 -6.34 27.65
N GLU A 97 0.63 -5.25 27.23
CA GLU A 97 1.85 -4.72 27.85
C GLU A 97 1.61 -4.25 29.29
N GLU A 98 0.51 -3.53 29.55
CA GLU A 98 0.08 -3.14 30.91
C GLU A 98 -0.17 -4.35 31.82
N GLU A 99 -0.64 -5.48 31.26
CA GLU A 99 -0.83 -6.75 31.96
C GLU A 99 0.48 -7.57 32.12
N GLY A 100 1.62 -7.07 31.63
CA GLY A 100 2.90 -7.79 31.65
C GLY A 100 2.97 -8.95 30.67
N LYS A 101 2.15 -8.94 29.59
CA LYS A 101 2.06 -9.95 28.52
C LYS A 101 2.31 -9.34 27.14
N GLY A 102 3.05 -8.23 27.10
CA GLY A 102 3.39 -7.55 25.83
C GLY A 102 4.18 -8.46 24.89
N TYR A 103 4.07 -8.18 23.59
CA TYR A 103 4.92 -8.88 22.62
C TYR A 103 6.39 -8.52 22.88
N PRO A 104 7.29 -9.49 22.90
CA PRO A 104 8.72 -9.19 22.96
C PRO A 104 9.15 -8.38 21.72
N ASP A 105 10.20 -7.60 21.87
CA ASP A 105 10.83 -6.83 20.78
C ASP A 105 9.88 -5.91 19.99
N ILE A 106 8.80 -5.43 20.60
CA ILE A 106 7.95 -4.42 20.00
C ILE A 106 8.70 -3.09 19.92
N ILE A 107 8.55 -2.40 18.79
CA ILE A 107 9.14 -1.08 18.54
C ILE A 107 8.01 -0.06 18.54
N HIS A 108 8.05 0.90 19.47
CA HIS A 108 7.11 2.01 19.53
C HIS A 108 7.65 3.19 18.71
N ILE A 109 7.05 3.46 17.55
CA ILE A 109 7.54 4.46 16.60
C ILE A 109 6.87 5.81 16.89
N GLU A 110 5.54 5.80 16.95
CA GLU A 110 4.68 6.94 17.24
C GLU A 110 3.45 6.46 18.02
N ASP A 111 2.67 7.40 18.60
CA ASP A 111 1.50 7.07 19.42
C ASP A 111 0.47 6.15 18.73
N HIS A 112 0.41 6.23 17.39
CA HIS A 112 -0.58 5.51 16.57
C HIS A 112 0.01 4.35 15.75
N ILE A 113 1.32 4.08 15.89
CA ILE A 113 2.00 3.03 15.15
C ILE A 113 3.13 2.39 15.95
N SER A 114 3.12 1.08 16.02
CA SER A 114 4.23 0.25 16.53
C SER A 114 4.55 -0.84 15.51
N HIS A 115 5.70 -1.48 15.69
CA HIS A 115 6.17 -2.51 14.76
C HIS A 115 6.73 -3.72 15.53
N CYS A 116 6.45 -4.93 15.06
CA CYS A 116 6.95 -6.16 15.66
C CYS A 116 7.12 -7.26 14.60
N ILE A 117 8.26 -7.96 14.66
CA ILE A 117 8.52 -9.16 13.85
C ILE A 117 8.88 -10.37 14.73
N HIS A 118 8.59 -10.30 16.04
CA HIS A 118 8.84 -11.40 16.94
C HIS A 118 7.96 -12.62 16.61
N PRO A 119 8.46 -13.87 16.76
CA PRO A 119 7.73 -15.10 16.46
C PRO A 119 6.32 -15.20 17.03
N GLU A 120 6.10 -14.74 18.26
CA GLU A 120 4.78 -14.76 18.91
C GLU A 120 3.77 -13.90 18.12
N PHE A 121 4.18 -12.70 17.75
CA PHE A 121 3.36 -11.80 16.95
C PHE A 121 3.11 -12.32 15.53
N LEU A 122 4.16 -12.85 14.87
CA LEU A 122 4.04 -13.41 13.53
C LEU A 122 3.04 -14.57 13.48
N LYS A 123 3.13 -15.52 14.46
CA LYS A 123 2.22 -16.69 14.54
C LYS A 123 0.77 -16.26 14.76
N GLU A 124 0.53 -15.34 15.68
CA GLU A 124 -0.81 -14.85 15.98
C GLU A 124 -1.41 -14.12 14.77
N GLN A 125 -0.66 -13.19 14.18
CA GLN A 125 -1.16 -12.41 13.04
C GLN A 125 -1.38 -13.25 11.78
N LEU A 126 -0.55 -14.24 11.49
CA LEU A 126 -0.77 -15.16 10.39
C LEU A 126 -2.08 -15.95 10.58
N GLN A 127 -2.34 -16.47 11.77
CA GLN A 127 -3.58 -17.20 12.05
C GLN A 127 -4.82 -16.32 11.82
N GLU A 128 -4.78 -15.07 12.28
CA GLU A 128 -5.88 -14.12 12.06
C GLU A 128 -6.04 -13.76 10.57
N SER A 129 -4.94 -13.62 9.82
CA SER A 129 -4.96 -13.41 8.37
C SER A 129 -5.61 -14.57 7.62
N LEU A 130 -5.24 -15.81 7.94
CA LEU A 130 -5.83 -17.00 7.32
C LEU A 130 -7.33 -17.11 7.61
N LYS A 131 -7.77 -16.76 8.82
CA LYS A 131 -9.20 -16.69 9.18
C LYS A 131 -9.92 -15.63 8.35
N ARG A 132 -9.40 -14.38 8.28
CA ARG A 132 -10.00 -13.29 7.50
C ARG A 132 -10.11 -13.66 6.02
N MET A 133 -9.07 -14.24 5.45
CA MET A 133 -9.05 -14.67 4.05
C MET A 133 -9.80 -15.99 3.79
N SER A 134 -10.30 -16.65 4.85
CA SER A 134 -11.00 -17.96 4.75
C SER A 134 -10.21 -18.99 3.94
N THR A 135 -8.90 -19.08 4.16
CA THR A 135 -7.98 -19.98 3.46
C THR A 135 -7.09 -20.74 4.43
N PRO A 136 -6.75 -22.01 4.15
CA PRO A 136 -5.90 -22.80 5.05
C PRO A 136 -4.43 -22.41 4.99
N TYR A 137 -3.99 -21.68 3.97
CA TYR A 137 -2.59 -21.29 3.79
C TYR A 137 -2.47 -19.98 3.00
N ALA A 138 -1.37 -19.24 3.20
CA ALA A 138 -0.90 -18.21 2.29
C ALA A 138 0.25 -18.77 1.42
N ASP A 139 0.39 -18.30 0.18
CA ASP A 139 1.49 -18.75 -0.69
C ASP A 139 2.81 -18.11 -0.28
N ALA A 140 2.78 -16.88 0.30
CA ALA A 140 3.93 -16.31 0.97
C ALA A 140 3.52 -15.41 2.13
N LEU A 141 4.37 -15.35 3.18
CA LEU A 141 4.33 -14.39 4.26
C LEU A 141 5.56 -13.49 4.16
N LEU A 142 5.36 -12.17 4.21
CA LEU A 142 6.48 -11.22 4.20
C LEU A 142 6.60 -10.50 5.54
N LEU A 143 7.84 -10.30 6.00
CA LEU A 143 8.12 -9.28 7.01
C LEU A 143 7.86 -7.91 6.39
N HIS A 144 7.00 -7.11 7.02
CA HIS A 144 6.55 -5.83 6.47
C HIS A 144 7.36 -4.68 7.02
N ASN A 145 8.29 -4.15 6.23
CA ASN A 145 9.19 -3.05 6.54
C ASN A 145 9.98 -3.27 7.86
N PRO A 146 10.76 -4.35 7.99
CA PRO A 146 11.54 -4.61 9.20
C PRO A 146 12.54 -3.50 9.51
N GLU A 147 12.92 -2.67 8.54
CA GLU A 147 13.77 -1.50 8.67
C GLU A 147 13.24 -0.44 9.64
N TYR A 148 11.98 -0.52 10.06
CA TYR A 148 11.48 0.32 11.16
C TYR A 148 12.23 0.12 12.47
N PHE A 149 12.98 -0.97 12.62
CA PHE A 149 13.94 -1.15 13.71
C PHE A 149 14.89 0.05 13.86
N PHE A 150 15.39 0.62 12.76
CA PHE A 150 16.31 1.76 12.81
C PHE A 150 15.65 3.06 13.31
N LYS A 151 14.33 3.09 13.41
CA LYS A 151 13.54 4.21 13.97
C LYS A 151 13.15 4.02 15.44
N ASP A 152 13.62 2.95 16.07
CA ASP A 152 13.33 2.67 17.48
C ASP A 152 13.96 3.76 18.39
N PRO A 153 13.14 4.57 19.09
CA PRO A 153 13.63 5.63 19.96
C PRO A 153 14.32 5.09 21.23
N SER A 154 14.16 3.80 21.53
CA SER A 154 14.78 3.15 22.70
C SER A 154 16.22 2.72 22.45
N LEU A 155 16.69 2.72 21.20
CA LEU A 155 18.06 2.37 20.88
C LEU A 155 19.04 3.38 21.52
N PRO A 156 20.12 2.91 22.19
CA PRO A 156 21.13 3.79 22.73
C PRO A 156 21.72 4.73 21.66
N LYS A 157 21.84 6.01 21.98
CA LYS A 157 22.34 7.02 21.03
C LYS A 157 23.79 6.75 20.62
N GLU A 158 24.57 6.13 21.48
CA GLU A 158 25.97 5.78 21.28
C GLU A 158 26.17 4.50 20.48
N MET A 159 25.08 3.74 20.20
CA MET A 159 25.17 2.50 19.41
C MET A 159 25.60 2.82 17.99
N SER A 160 26.67 2.19 17.55
CA SER A 160 27.18 2.32 16.18
C SER A 160 26.19 1.78 15.15
N LEU A 161 26.34 2.19 13.89
CA LEU A 161 25.50 1.65 12.81
C LEU A 161 25.73 0.14 12.63
N GLU A 162 26.96 -0.33 12.81
CA GLU A 162 27.32 -1.74 12.72
C GLU A 162 26.58 -2.58 13.77
N GLU A 163 26.60 -2.16 15.04
CA GLU A 163 25.85 -2.82 16.12
C GLU A 163 24.34 -2.81 15.89
N LYS A 164 23.81 -1.70 15.32
CA LYS A 164 22.38 -1.65 14.94
C LYS A 164 22.06 -2.67 13.84
N ARG A 165 22.92 -2.77 12.82
CA ARG A 165 22.75 -3.73 11.73
C ARG A 165 22.85 -5.16 12.23
N GLU A 166 23.78 -5.48 13.12
CA GLU A 166 23.89 -6.80 13.75
C GLU A 166 22.59 -7.18 14.45
N ARG A 167 22.06 -6.33 15.33
CA ARG A 167 20.77 -6.56 16.00
C ARG A 167 19.59 -6.66 15.03
N PHE A 168 19.59 -5.85 13.99
CA PHE A 168 18.55 -5.90 12.95
C PHE A 168 18.51 -7.26 12.26
N TYR A 169 19.66 -7.78 11.85
CA TYR A 169 19.74 -9.07 11.18
C TYR A 169 19.53 -10.26 12.15
N ASP A 170 19.86 -10.13 13.41
CA ASP A 170 19.50 -11.12 14.44
C ASP A 170 17.99 -11.25 14.59
N ARG A 171 17.25 -10.14 14.60
CA ARG A 171 15.79 -10.16 14.61
C ARG A 171 15.21 -10.83 13.36
N ILE A 172 15.79 -10.56 12.19
CA ILE A 172 15.40 -11.21 10.93
C ILE A 172 15.64 -12.72 11.00
N ARG A 173 16.80 -13.15 11.54
CA ARG A 173 17.11 -14.57 11.70
C ARG A 173 16.09 -15.28 12.57
N ILE A 174 15.75 -14.73 13.72
CA ILE A 174 14.73 -15.30 14.62
C ILE A 174 13.36 -15.37 13.94
N ALA A 175 12.99 -14.33 13.18
CA ALA A 175 11.75 -14.33 12.40
C ALA A 175 11.76 -15.42 11.30
N PHE A 176 12.88 -15.61 10.60
CA PHE A 176 13.01 -16.62 9.55
C PHE A 176 12.94 -18.04 10.11
N GLU A 177 13.57 -18.33 11.26
CA GLU A 177 13.40 -19.60 11.98
C GLU A 177 11.92 -19.92 12.21
N CYS A 178 11.17 -18.94 12.69
CA CYS A 178 9.73 -19.09 12.90
C CYS A 178 8.96 -19.29 11.57
N MET A 179 9.36 -18.61 10.49
CA MET A 179 8.70 -18.75 9.20
C MET A 179 8.98 -20.14 8.56
N GLU A 180 10.16 -20.71 8.75
CA GLU A 180 10.44 -22.11 8.38
C GLU A 180 9.55 -23.10 9.15
N GLU A 181 9.32 -22.87 10.44
CA GLU A 181 8.34 -23.67 11.20
C GLU A 181 6.92 -23.57 10.62
N MET A 182 6.51 -22.38 10.18
CA MET A 182 5.20 -22.16 9.53
C MET A 182 5.10 -22.87 8.18
N VAL A 183 6.20 -22.93 7.42
CA VAL A 183 6.28 -23.73 6.19
C VAL A 183 6.13 -25.20 6.50
N ALA A 184 6.86 -25.72 7.48
CA ALA A 184 6.77 -27.12 7.90
C ALA A 184 5.35 -27.51 8.37
N GLN A 185 4.59 -26.55 8.93
CA GLN A 185 3.18 -26.73 9.32
C GLN A 185 2.20 -26.57 8.14
N GLY A 186 2.67 -26.19 6.97
CA GLY A 186 1.83 -25.97 5.78
C GLY A 186 0.96 -24.69 5.85
N LEU A 187 1.24 -23.77 6.77
CA LEU A 187 0.52 -22.50 6.91
C LEU A 187 0.94 -21.47 5.85
N ILE A 188 2.19 -21.54 5.43
CA ILE A 188 2.74 -20.78 4.30
C ILE A 188 3.59 -21.72 3.43
N LYS A 189 3.80 -21.35 2.16
CA LYS A 189 4.69 -22.12 1.26
C LYS A 189 6.07 -21.50 1.16
N TYR A 190 6.13 -20.19 1.17
CA TYR A 190 7.36 -19.39 1.04
C TYR A 190 7.30 -18.19 1.98
N TYR A 191 8.44 -17.56 2.18
CA TYR A 191 8.50 -16.30 2.90
C TYR A 191 9.49 -15.33 2.27
N GLY A 192 9.48 -14.11 2.78
CA GLY A 192 10.34 -13.04 2.29
C GLY A 192 10.22 -11.75 3.07
N ILE A 193 10.64 -10.68 2.46
CA ILE A 193 10.60 -9.33 3.05
C ILE A 193 10.00 -8.35 2.05
N SER A 194 9.13 -7.46 2.55
CA SER A 194 8.73 -6.23 1.89
C SER A 194 9.44 -5.07 2.59
N SER A 195 10.38 -4.41 1.91
CA SER A 195 11.14 -3.30 2.47
C SER A 195 11.22 -2.12 1.51
N ASN A 196 10.98 -0.92 2.03
CA ASN A 196 11.19 0.32 1.28
C ASN A 196 12.69 0.67 1.13
N SER A 197 13.54 0.11 1.98
CA SER A 197 14.96 0.42 2.02
C SER A 197 15.87 -0.56 1.27
N PHE A 198 15.32 -1.61 0.67
CA PHE A 198 16.09 -2.50 -0.22
C PHE A 198 16.80 -1.77 -1.36
N PRO A 199 16.19 -0.75 -2.02
CA PRO A 199 16.85 -0.01 -3.09
C PRO A 199 17.83 1.07 -2.62
N TYR A 200 17.97 1.32 -1.32
CA TYR A 200 18.86 2.38 -0.83
C TYR A 200 20.34 2.05 -1.06
N ALA A 201 21.16 3.08 -1.07
CA ALA A 201 22.62 2.93 -1.11
C ALA A 201 23.11 2.14 0.12
N TYR A 202 24.20 1.40 -0.03
CA TYR A 202 24.76 0.52 1.01
C TYR A 202 25.09 1.26 2.32
N ASP A 203 25.54 2.51 2.23
CA ASP A 203 25.88 3.33 3.38
C ASP A 203 24.66 3.99 4.06
N HIS A 204 23.49 3.91 3.46
CA HIS A 204 22.29 4.47 4.07
C HIS A 204 21.97 3.79 5.42
N PRO A 205 21.69 4.56 6.50
CA PRO A 205 21.48 3.98 7.83
C PRO A 205 20.37 2.92 7.92
N GLU A 206 19.31 3.08 7.14
CA GLU A 206 18.15 2.16 7.12
C GLU A 206 18.27 1.07 6.03
N PHE A 207 19.42 0.95 5.35
CA PHE A 207 19.58 -0.03 4.28
C PHE A 207 19.34 -1.46 4.76
N CYS A 208 18.47 -2.19 4.06
CA CYS A 208 18.22 -3.60 4.23
C CYS A 208 18.85 -4.37 3.06
N SER A 209 19.90 -5.14 3.32
CA SER A 209 20.57 -5.94 2.29
C SER A 209 19.78 -7.22 1.99
N ALA A 210 19.40 -7.41 0.73
CA ALA A 210 18.78 -8.66 0.26
C ALA A 210 19.78 -9.83 0.33
N GLU A 211 21.06 -9.57 0.07
CA GLU A 211 22.15 -10.53 0.20
C GLU A 211 22.29 -11.05 1.63
N GLN A 212 22.32 -10.16 2.64
CA GLN A 212 22.39 -10.56 4.04
C GLN A 212 21.16 -11.39 4.44
N CYS A 213 19.97 -11.02 3.99
CA CYS A 213 18.75 -11.78 4.24
C CYS A 213 18.82 -13.19 3.61
N LEU A 214 19.31 -13.31 2.38
CA LEU A 214 19.51 -14.61 1.72
C LEU A 214 20.58 -15.45 2.43
N ASN A 215 21.66 -14.84 2.88
CA ASN A 215 22.71 -15.53 3.63
C ASN A 215 22.19 -16.05 4.98
N ILE A 216 21.35 -15.30 5.68
CA ILE A 216 20.66 -15.77 6.89
C ILE A 216 19.81 -17.00 6.56
N ALA A 217 18.95 -16.93 5.54
CA ALA A 217 18.11 -18.06 5.15
C ALA A 217 18.95 -19.31 4.82
N LYS A 218 20.02 -19.18 4.03
CA LYS A 218 20.96 -20.26 3.71
C LYS A 218 21.66 -20.83 4.95
N SER A 219 21.92 -20.01 5.96
CA SER A 219 22.54 -20.47 7.22
C SER A 219 21.59 -21.31 8.07
N LEU A 220 20.26 -21.11 7.95
CA LEU A 220 19.25 -21.89 8.64
C LEU A 220 19.00 -23.25 7.96
N SER A 221 18.94 -23.26 6.63
CA SER A 221 18.71 -24.47 5.85
C SER A 221 19.24 -24.32 4.43
N SER A 222 19.87 -25.39 3.90
CA SER A 222 20.20 -25.48 2.46
C SER A 222 18.94 -25.54 1.58
N ASP A 223 17.83 -25.99 2.14
CA ASP A 223 16.51 -26.07 1.50
C ASP A 223 15.55 -25.03 2.13
N HIS A 224 16.02 -23.79 2.25
CA HIS A 224 15.25 -22.68 2.80
C HIS A 224 14.11 -22.27 1.88
N HIS A 225 13.09 -21.61 2.45
CA HIS A 225 11.91 -21.13 1.72
C HIS A 225 11.86 -19.59 1.57
N PHE A 226 12.98 -18.91 1.76
CA PHE A 226 13.12 -17.48 1.49
C PHE A 226 13.24 -17.24 -0.01
N TYR A 227 12.18 -16.71 -0.64
CA TYR A 227 12.14 -16.53 -2.09
C TYR A 227 11.59 -15.17 -2.53
N VAL A 228 10.97 -14.38 -1.66
CA VAL A 228 10.21 -13.21 -2.10
C VAL A 228 10.81 -11.91 -1.58
N LEU A 229 11.18 -11.03 -2.51
CA LEU A 229 11.55 -9.64 -2.25
C LEU A 229 10.46 -8.72 -2.80
N GLN A 230 9.98 -7.80 -1.98
CA GLN A 230 9.06 -6.76 -2.41
C GLN A 230 9.63 -5.37 -2.08
N PHE A 231 9.64 -4.47 -3.07
CA PHE A 231 10.29 -3.17 -2.96
C PHE A 231 9.62 -2.13 -3.88
N PRO A 232 9.78 -0.83 -3.58
CA PRO A 232 9.35 0.23 -4.47
C PRO A 232 10.23 0.31 -5.72
N PHE A 233 9.59 0.44 -6.87
CA PHE A 233 10.27 0.72 -8.13
C PHE A 233 9.29 1.39 -9.11
N ASN A 234 9.65 2.55 -9.61
CA ASN A 234 8.86 3.32 -10.56
C ASN A 234 9.74 4.37 -11.27
N LEU A 235 9.15 5.16 -12.16
CA LEU A 235 9.88 6.18 -12.92
C LEU A 235 10.50 7.30 -12.08
N ILE A 236 10.05 7.46 -10.83
CA ILE A 236 10.53 8.49 -9.89
C ILE A 236 11.56 7.90 -8.92
N GLU A 237 11.44 6.63 -8.58
CA GLU A 237 12.28 5.86 -7.68
C GLU A 237 12.92 4.70 -8.46
N PRO A 238 13.95 4.97 -9.27
CA PRO A 238 14.57 3.95 -10.15
C PRO A 238 15.66 3.13 -9.46
N GLU A 239 15.95 3.37 -8.19
CA GLU A 239 17.15 2.88 -7.48
C GLU A 239 17.24 1.36 -7.49
N ALA A 240 16.12 0.61 -7.46
CA ALA A 240 16.15 -0.85 -7.53
C ALA A 240 16.79 -1.41 -8.82
N ALA A 241 16.80 -0.61 -9.92
CA ALA A 241 17.43 -0.95 -11.18
C ALA A 241 18.74 -0.18 -11.45
N THR A 242 19.08 0.84 -10.64
CA THR A 242 20.20 1.72 -10.92
C THR A 242 21.27 1.74 -9.84
N GLU A 243 20.90 1.55 -8.58
CA GLU A 243 21.84 1.54 -7.44
C GLU A 243 22.51 0.17 -7.33
N LEU A 244 23.84 0.18 -7.33
CA LEU A 244 24.63 -1.02 -7.09
C LEU A 244 24.82 -1.15 -5.58
N ASN A 245 24.11 -2.08 -4.96
CA ASN A 245 24.05 -2.20 -3.50
C ASN A 245 24.04 -3.65 -2.99
N GLN A 246 24.29 -4.60 -3.87
CA GLN A 246 24.40 -6.04 -3.54
C GLN A 246 25.73 -6.59 -4.08
N GLU A 247 26.27 -7.65 -3.43
CA GLU A 247 27.51 -8.34 -3.83
C GLU A 247 28.70 -7.36 -4.02
N ASP A 248 29.05 -6.66 -2.96
CA ASP A 248 30.13 -5.68 -2.97
C ASP A 248 29.94 -4.60 -4.08
N ASP A 249 28.73 -4.07 -4.17
CA ASP A 249 28.34 -3.06 -5.16
C ASP A 249 28.47 -3.53 -6.63
N ALA A 250 28.39 -4.84 -6.87
CA ALA A 250 28.47 -5.40 -8.22
C ALA A 250 27.12 -5.49 -8.92
N LEU A 251 26.03 -5.68 -8.15
CA LEU A 251 24.68 -5.89 -8.67
C LEU A 251 23.68 -4.87 -8.09
N THR A 252 22.70 -4.54 -8.92
CA THR A 252 21.47 -3.89 -8.44
C THR A 252 20.58 -4.90 -7.73
N LEU A 253 19.60 -4.42 -6.97
CA LEU A 253 18.63 -5.29 -6.29
C LEU A 253 17.91 -6.25 -7.25
N ILE A 254 17.51 -5.75 -8.45
CA ILE A 254 16.80 -6.57 -9.45
C ILE A 254 17.73 -7.61 -10.08
N GLU A 255 18.96 -7.23 -10.41
CA GLU A 255 19.97 -8.15 -10.92
C GLU A 255 20.31 -9.24 -9.90
N PHE A 256 20.46 -8.88 -8.63
CA PHE A 256 20.66 -9.82 -7.52
C PHE A 256 19.49 -10.79 -7.41
N ALA A 257 18.25 -10.30 -7.39
CA ALA A 257 17.06 -11.15 -7.32
C ALA A 257 17.02 -12.15 -8.48
N LYS A 258 17.35 -11.71 -9.70
CA LYS A 258 17.43 -12.55 -10.88
C LYS A 258 18.54 -13.61 -10.75
N ALA A 259 19.76 -13.22 -10.35
CA ALA A 259 20.90 -14.11 -10.21
C ALA A 259 20.65 -15.25 -9.20
N HIS A 260 19.90 -14.95 -8.15
CA HIS A 260 19.56 -15.91 -7.10
C HIS A 260 18.17 -16.55 -7.24
N SER A 261 17.50 -16.38 -8.39
CA SER A 261 16.16 -16.95 -8.64
C SER A 261 15.11 -16.53 -7.59
N LEU A 262 15.24 -15.34 -7.02
CA LEU A 262 14.28 -14.76 -6.11
C LEU A 262 13.14 -14.09 -6.88
N VAL A 263 11.96 -14.10 -6.29
CA VAL A 263 10.78 -13.40 -6.82
C VAL A 263 10.89 -11.92 -6.48
N ALA A 264 11.01 -11.08 -7.49
CA ALA A 264 11.01 -9.62 -7.36
C ALA A 264 9.61 -9.07 -7.59
N LEU A 265 8.97 -8.56 -6.54
CA LEU A 265 7.66 -7.90 -6.58
C LEU A 265 7.85 -6.40 -6.45
N VAL A 266 7.30 -5.67 -7.39
CA VAL A 266 7.38 -4.21 -7.39
C VAL A 266 6.10 -3.62 -6.82
N ASN A 267 6.22 -2.81 -5.77
CA ASN A 267 5.13 -1.99 -5.27
C ASN A 267 5.25 -0.52 -5.74
N ARG A 268 4.20 0.27 -5.58
CA ARG A 268 4.11 1.70 -5.96
C ARG A 268 4.47 2.02 -7.43
N PRO A 269 4.15 1.20 -8.43
CA PRO A 269 4.59 1.45 -9.82
C PRO A 269 4.05 2.76 -10.41
N LEU A 270 2.92 3.25 -9.90
CA LEU A 270 2.23 4.46 -10.36
C LEU A 270 2.28 5.63 -9.36
N ASN A 271 3.05 5.50 -8.28
CA ASN A 271 3.16 6.53 -7.24
C ASN A 271 4.60 6.57 -6.73
N GLY A 272 5.37 7.57 -7.17
CA GLY A 272 6.72 7.80 -6.68
C GLY A 272 6.74 8.82 -5.55
N ILE A 273 7.72 8.73 -4.65
CA ILE A 273 7.97 9.71 -3.59
C ILE A 273 9.28 10.41 -3.88
N ARG A 274 9.25 11.75 -3.99
CA ARG A 274 10.44 12.56 -4.17
C ARG A 274 10.38 13.81 -3.30
N ASN A 275 11.42 14.08 -2.54
CA ASN A 275 11.48 15.22 -1.61
C ASN A 275 10.27 15.27 -0.66
N GLY A 276 9.79 14.11 -0.20
CA GLY A 276 8.61 13.99 0.66
C GLY A 276 7.27 14.29 -0.03
N GLN A 277 7.24 14.41 -1.36
CA GLN A 277 6.03 14.59 -2.15
C GLN A 277 5.67 13.31 -2.90
N LEU A 278 4.39 12.95 -2.83
CA LEU A 278 3.83 11.86 -3.64
C LEU A 278 3.53 12.38 -5.05
N ILE A 279 4.14 11.74 -6.05
CA ILE A 279 3.94 12.04 -7.48
C ILE A 279 3.17 10.87 -8.10
N ARG A 280 1.99 11.17 -8.65
CA ARG A 280 1.19 10.16 -9.35
C ARG A 280 1.57 10.12 -10.83
N LEU A 281 1.84 8.92 -11.33
CA LEU A 281 2.17 8.64 -12.73
C LEU A 281 0.90 8.25 -13.50
N SER A 282 0.03 9.24 -13.72
CA SER A 282 -1.20 9.11 -14.51
C SER A 282 -1.46 10.41 -15.25
N ASP A 283 -2.18 10.33 -16.37
CA ASP A 283 -2.60 11.53 -17.09
C ASP A 283 -3.67 12.29 -16.30
N HIS A 284 -3.56 13.59 -16.32
CA HIS A 284 -4.58 14.47 -15.78
C HIS A 284 -5.36 15.12 -16.94
N HIS A 285 -6.67 15.11 -16.86
CA HIS A 285 -7.50 15.84 -17.82
C HIS A 285 -7.45 17.33 -17.48
N THR A 286 -7.18 18.17 -18.50
CA THR A 286 -7.29 19.61 -18.38
C THR A 286 -8.76 20.00 -18.22
N VAL A 287 -9.16 20.38 -17.04
CA VAL A 287 -10.45 21.01 -16.78
C VAL A 287 -10.22 22.52 -16.64
N GLN A 288 -11.09 23.32 -17.24
CA GLN A 288 -11.08 24.76 -17.00
C GLN A 288 -11.54 24.98 -15.56
N LEU A 289 -10.60 25.36 -14.69
CA LEU A 289 -10.83 25.46 -13.25
C LEU A 289 -11.04 26.92 -12.85
N PRO A 290 -11.87 27.20 -11.82
CA PRO A 290 -12.02 28.54 -11.26
C PRO A 290 -10.69 29.09 -10.74
N ASP A 291 -10.62 30.41 -10.59
CA ASP A 291 -9.46 31.05 -9.99
C ASP A 291 -9.25 30.63 -8.54
N LEU A 292 -7.98 30.44 -8.15
CA LEU A 292 -7.61 29.94 -6.82
C LEU A 292 -8.09 30.85 -5.67
N SER A 293 -8.17 32.17 -5.88
CA SER A 293 -8.66 33.08 -4.86
C SER A 293 -10.16 32.90 -4.63
N THR A 294 -10.93 32.77 -5.70
CA THR A 294 -12.36 32.48 -5.64
C THR A 294 -12.67 31.16 -4.91
N LEU A 295 -11.87 30.12 -5.17
CA LEU A 295 -12.04 28.83 -4.50
C LEU A 295 -11.72 28.92 -3.00
N LYS A 296 -10.71 29.68 -2.60
CA LYS A 296 -10.37 29.90 -1.19
C LYS A 296 -11.52 30.61 -0.45
N ASP A 297 -12.03 31.68 -1.01
CA ASP A 297 -13.14 32.41 -0.43
C ASP A 297 -14.40 31.55 -0.29
N GLU A 298 -14.65 30.67 -1.26
CA GLU A 298 -15.77 29.72 -1.22
C GLU A 298 -15.59 28.64 -0.15
N ILE A 299 -14.38 28.07 0.00
CA ILE A 299 -14.06 27.09 1.06
C ILE A 299 -14.29 27.75 2.42
N GLU A 300 -13.79 28.95 2.66
CA GLU A 300 -13.97 29.67 3.91
C GLU A 300 -15.45 29.95 4.19
N ARG A 301 -16.22 30.37 3.19
CA ARG A 301 -17.66 30.61 3.30
C ARG A 301 -18.43 29.36 3.68
N VAL A 302 -18.18 28.23 3.01
CA VAL A 302 -18.85 26.95 3.29
C VAL A 302 -18.40 26.41 4.65
N SER A 303 -17.13 26.51 5.00
CA SER A 303 -16.61 26.10 6.31
C SER A 303 -17.29 26.84 7.45
N HIS A 304 -17.44 28.17 7.31
CA HIS A 304 -18.09 28.99 8.34
C HIS A 304 -19.58 28.67 8.50
N ALA A 305 -20.29 28.45 7.39
CA ALA A 305 -21.69 28.02 7.42
C ALA A 305 -21.91 26.67 8.08
N THR A 306 -20.93 25.78 7.96
CA THR A 306 -21.02 24.41 8.44
C THR A 306 -20.67 24.27 9.93
N GLN A 307 -19.74 25.10 10.42
CA GLN A 307 -19.24 25.01 11.80
C GLN A 307 -20.33 25.17 12.87
N SER A 308 -21.27 26.09 12.66
CA SER A 308 -22.38 26.27 13.56
C SER A 308 -23.31 25.05 13.62
N PHE A 309 -23.39 24.32 12.51
CA PHE A 309 -24.28 23.17 12.38
C PHE A 309 -23.66 21.89 12.97
N THR A 310 -22.37 21.66 12.77
CA THR A 310 -21.67 20.51 13.36
C THR A 310 -21.60 20.57 14.89
N ASN A 311 -21.54 21.76 15.47
CA ASN A 311 -21.56 21.97 16.93
C ASN A 311 -22.92 21.62 17.57
N SER A 312 -23.98 21.40 16.79
CA SER A 312 -25.29 21.05 17.31
C SER A 312 -25.48 19.55 17.62
N ILE A 313 -24.46 18.72 17.42
CA ILE A 313 -24.55 17.27 17.66
C ILE A 313 -24.92 16.93 19.13
N ASP A 314 -24.45 17.74 20.09
CA ASP A 314 -24.74 17.53 21.51
C ASP A 314 -26.21 17.80 21.88
N SER A 315 -26.96 18.48 20.98
CA SER A 315 -28.39 18.73 21.15
C SER A 315 -29.29 17.61 20.62
N LEU A 316 -28.69 16.58 19.99
CA LEU A 316 -29.43 15.45 19.44
C LEU A 316 -29.62 14.38 20.51
N ASP A 317 -30.84 13.88 20.63
CA ASP A 317 -31.17 12.76 21.51
C ASP A 317 -30.79 11.43 20.79
N ILE A 318 -29.60 10.93 21.10
CA ILE A 318 -29.04 9.69 20.53
C ILE A 318 -28.86 8.70 21.68
N GLU A 319 -29.80 7.75 21.79
CA GLU A 319 -29.76 6.71 22.80
C GLU A 319 -28.67 5.65 22.56
N ASP A 320 -28.41 5.33 21.28
CA ASP A 320 -27.42 4.32 20.90
C ASP A 320 -26.01 4.91 20.94
N GLN A 321 -25.20 4.41 21.88
CA GLN A 321 -23.83 4.89 22.11
C GLN A 321 -22.91 4.58 20.91
N GLU A 322 -23.14 3.49 20.17
CA GLU A 322 -22.33 3.13 19.01
C GLU A 322 -22.58 4.09 17.85
N ILE A 323 -23.84 4.40 17.57
CA ILE A 323 -24.24 5.43 16.60
C ILE A 323 -23.64 6.79 16.98
N LYS A 324 -23.72 7.16 18.27
CA LYS A 324 -23.14 8.42 18.75
C LYS A 324 -21.63 8.48 18.52
N ASN A 325 -20.90 7.42 18.82
CA ASN A 325 -19.45 7.34 18.59
C ASN A 325 -19.08 7.44 17.09
N MET A 326 -19.85 6.80 16.20
CA MET A 326 -19.65 6.90 14.77
C MET A 326 -19.85 8.33 14.26
N LEU A 327 -20.91 9.02 14.71
CA LEU A 327 -21.18 10.40 14.34
C LEU A 327 -20.10 11.35 14.88
N VAL A 328 -19.66 11.18 16.11
CA VAL A 328 -18.57 11.98 16.70
C VAL A 328 -17.27 11.78 15.90
N SER A 329 -16.93 10.54 15.52
CA SER A 329 -15.75 10.25 14.71
C SER A 329 -15.82 10.92 13.33
N TYR A 330 -16.99 10.88 12.70
CA TYR A 330 -17.22 11.55 11.40
C TYR A 330 -17.08 13.08 11.53
N ILE A 331 -17.78 13.69 12.50
CA ILE A 331 -17.75 15.15 12.73
C ILE A 331 -16.34 15.63 13.10
N THR A 332 -15.62 14.89 13.94
CA THR A 332 -14.22 15.23 14.28
C THR A 332 -13.33 15.26 13.03
N SER A 333 -13.45 14.27 12.17
CA SER A 333 -12.68 14.23 10.91
C SER A 333 -13.08 15.36 9.94
N PHE A 334 -14.34 15.68 9.89
CA PHE A 334 -14.86 16.76 9.07
C PHE A 334 -14.41 18.15 9.56
N ASN A 335 -14.47 18.39 10.88
CA ASN A 335 -13.97 19.64 11.48
C ASN A 335 -12.45 19.78 11.28
N ALA A 336 -11.69 18.70 11.43
CA ALA A 336 -10.26 18.71 11.15
C ALA A 336 -9.95 19.06 9.68
N LEU A 337 -10.78 18.59 8.73
CA LEU A 337 -10.66 18.97 7.32
C LEU A 337 -10.89 20.47 7.11
N GLN A 338 -11.93 21.03 7.73
CA GLN A 338 -12.25 22.47 7.58
C GLN A 338 -11.10 23.37 8.02
N VAL A 339 -10.36 22.96 9.06
CA VAL A 339 -9.21 23.73 9.57
C VAL A 339 -7.96 23.52 8.71
N ASN A 340 -7.77 22.31 8.19
CA ASN A 340 -6.53 21.90 7.52
C ASN A 340 -6.69 21.68 6.01
N TRP A 341 -7.73 22.23 5.40
CA TRP A 341 -8.05 22.01 4.00
C TRP A 341 -6.91 22.37 3.02
N ASN A 342 -6.02 23.27 3.39
CA ASN A 342 -4.88 23.74 2.60
C ASN A 342 -3.55 23.10 3.00
N ALA A 343 -3.55 22.11 3.90
CA ALA A 343 -2.34 21.48 4.42
C ALA A 343 -1.81 20.34 3.52
N PHE A 344 -2.62 19.85 2.57
CA PHE A 344 -2.23 18.74 1.70
C PHE A 344 -1.25 19.20 0.63
N LYS A 345 -0.20 18.41 0.42
CA LYS A 345 0.90 18.73 -0.49
C LYS A 345 0.56 18.46 -1.96
N SER A 346 -0.46 17.64 -2.23
CA SER A 346 -0.83 17.22 -3.58
C SER A 346 -2.31 16.83 -3.69
N GLU A 347 -2.83 16.78 -4.93
CA GLU A 347 -4.16 16.22 -5.23
C GLU A 347 -4.27 14.75 -4.81
N ALA A 348 -3.17 13.99 -4.89
CA ALA A 348 -3.15 12.59 -4.47
C ALA A 348 -3.36 12.44 -2.96
N GLU A 349 -2.69 13.25 -2.14
CA GLU A 349 -2.85 13.27 -0.69
C GLU A 349 -4.28 13.72 -0.29
N TRP A 350 -4.78 14.77 -0.93
CA TRP A 350 -6.17 15.18 -0.79
C TRP A 350 -7.15 14.05 -1.11
N SER A 351 -6.93 13.33 -2.20
CA SER A 351 -7.80 12.22 -2.63
C SER A 351 -7.89 11.09 -1.59
N GLU A 352 -6.80 10.81 -0.85
CA GLU A 352 -6.80 9.83 0.25
C GLU A 352 -7.64 10.30 1.44
N VAL A 353 -7.45 11.54 1.85
CA VAL A 353 -8.21 12.14 2.97
C VAL A 353 -9.70 12.23 2.61
N ARG A 354 -10.02 12.68 1.40
CA ARG A 354 -11.39 12.71 0.88
C ARG A 354 -12.08 11.34 0.99
N ASN A 355 -11.41 10.28 0.52
CA ASN A 355 -11.97 8.93 0.57
C ASN A 355 -12.19 8.43 2.00
N THR A 356 -11.29 8.79 2.93
CA THR A 356 -11.44 8.47 4.36
C THR A 356 -12.68 9.15 4.95
N ILE A 357 -12.90 10.42 4.64
CA ILE A 357 -14.06 11.18 5.15
C ILE A 357 -15.35 10.66 4.54
N LEU A 358 -15.38 10.40 3.23
CA LEU A 358 -16.54 9.81 2.57
C LEU A 358 -16.87 8.41 3.10
N GLY A 359 -15.85 7.59 3.42
CA GLY A 359 -16.04 6.29 4.06
C GLY A 359 -16.71 6.41 5.44
N LYS A 360 -16.23 7.33 6.29
CA LYS A 360 -16.85 7.58 7.60
C LYS A 360 -18.27 8.11 7.48
N MET A 361 -18.53 8.96 6.50
CA MET A 361 -19.88 9.48 6.20
C MET A 361 -20.83 8.34 5.78
N ALA A 362 -20.38 7.44 4.91
CA ALA A 362 -21.18 6.30 4.47
C ALA A 362 -21.53 5.36 5.64
N ILE A 363 -20.58 5.08 6.53
CA ILE A 363 -20.80 4.29 7.76
C ILE A 363 -21.86 4.95 8.64
N ALA A 364 -21.73 6.27 8.89
CA ALA A 364 -22.68 7.02 9.73
C ALA A 364 -24.08 7.02 9.10
N LEU A 365 -24.21 7.23 7.80
CA LEU A 365 -25.50 7.18 7.09
C LEU A 365 -26.15 5.80 7.17
N THR A 366 -25.36 4.71 7.03
CA THR A 366 -25.88 3.34 7.11
C THR A 366 -26.38 3.01 8.52
N ALA A 367 -25.63 3.37 9.56
CA ALA A 367 -26.01 3.14 10.95
C ALA A 367 -27.34 3.85 11.31
N ILE A 368 -27.53 5.06 10.81
CA ILE A 368 -28.74 5.85 11.05
C ILE A 368 -29.97 5.31 10.34
N ASN A 369 -29.82 4.82 9.12
CA ASN A 369 -30.91 4.18 8.39
C ASN A 369 -31.42 2.91 9.11
N GLN A 370 -30.60 2.31 9.99
CA GLN A 370 -30.95 1.11 10.75
C GLN A 370 -31.60 1.38 12.10
N GLY A 371 -31.52 2.58 12.67
CA GLY A 371 -32.03 2.80 14.03
C GLY A 371 -32.12 4.25 14.54
N GLY A 372 -31.80 5.25 13.71
CA GLY A 372 -31.83 6.65 14.16
C GLY A 372 -33.25 7.25 14.17
N SER A 373 -33.53 8.17 15.12
CA SER A 373 -34.75 8.98 15.10
C SER A 373 -34.82 9.87 13.84
N GLU A 374 -36.05 10.29 13.46
CA GLU A 374 -36.25 11.16 12.29
C GLU A 374 -35.42 12.46 12.39
N GLN A 375 -35.29 13.01 13.59
CA GLN A 375 -34.48 14.21 13.85
C GLN A 375 -32.99 13.96 13.55
N VAL A 376 -32.47 12.83 13.98
CA VAL A 376 -31.07 12.41 13.75
C VAL A 376 -30.86 12.14 12.26
N GLN A 377 -31.77 11.48 11.58
CA GLN A 377 -31.71 11.23 10.14
C GLN A 377 -31.64 12.55 9.33
N GLN A 378 -32.52 13.51 9.64
CA GLN A 378 -32.53 14.81 8.96
C GLN A 378 -31.26 15.60 9.22
N TRP A 379 -30.74 15.56 10.45
CA TRP A 379 -29.48 16.24 10.81
C TRP A 379 -28.31 15.67 10.02
N VAL A 380 -28.20 14.33 9.94
CA VAL A 380 -27.11 13.68 9.22
C VAL A 380 -27.19 13.91 7.72
N LEU A 381 -28.37 13.86 7.13
CA LEU A 381 -28.53 14.15 5.69
C LEU A 381 -28.07 15.58 5.37
N LYS A 382 -28.35 16.55 6.25
CA LYS A 382 -27.90 17.93 6.06
C LYS A 382 -26.39 18.09 6.21
N VAL A 383 -25.78 17.45 7.23
CA VAL A 383 -24.32 17.45 7.40
C VAL A 383 -23.63 16.73 6.24
N ALA A 384 -24.20 15.64 5.73
CA ALA A 384 -23.67 14.92 4.58
C ALA A 384 -23.71 15.80 3.30
N GLY A 385 -24.78 16.57 3.10
CA GLY A 385 -24.86 17.54 2.00
C GLY A 385 -23.75 18.59 2.10
N LEU A 386 -23.61 19.23 3.25
CA LEU A 386 -22.57 20.25 3.51
C LEU A 386 -21.15 19.66 3.37
N THR A 387 -20.95 18.42 3.80
CA THR A 387 -19.67 17.70 3.62
C THR A 387 -19.37 17.52 2.14
N THR A 388 -20.38 17.12 1.36
CA THR A 388 -20.23 16.95 -0.09
C THR A 388 -19.86 18.24 -0.77
N ASP A 389 -20.50 19.36 -0.41
CA ASP A 389 -20.23 20.68 -0.98
C ASP A 389 -18.78 21.12 -0.71
N ILE A 390 -18.31 21.03 0.54
CA ILE A 390 -16.94 21.42 0.88
C ILE A 390 -15.90 20.52 0.25
N ILE A 391 -16.16 19.21 0.17
CA ILE A 391 -15.29 18.23 -0.51
C ILE A 391 -15.16 18.59 -1.99
N ASN A 392 -16.25 18.99 -2.66
CA ASN A 392 -16.21 19.36 -4.07
C ASN A 392 -15.40 20.65 -4.29
N VAL A 393 -15.56 21.65 -3.43
CA VAL A 393 -14.81 22.92 -3.55
C VAL A 393 -13.32 22.71 -3.26
N ILE A 394 -12.97 21.96 -2.20
CA ILE A 394 -11.59 21.58 -1.91
C ILE A 394 -11.02 20.73 -3.05
N GLY A 395 -11.82 19.81 -3.61
CA GLY A 395 -11.43 19.01 -4.77
C GLY A 395 -11.08 19.87 -5.98
N SER A 396 -11.87 20.92 -6.27
CA SER A 396 -11.57 21.88 -7.33
C SER A 396 -10.29 22.68 -7.06
N TYR A 397 -10.03 23.05 -5.81
CA TYR A 397 -8.79 23.71 -5.40
C TYR A 397 -7.57 22.80 -5.66
N TYR A 398 -7.61 21.54 -5.22
CA TYR A 398 -6.50 20.60 -5.44
C TYR A 398 -6.36 20.17 -6.90
N ALA A 399 -7.42 20.09 -7.66
CA ALA A 399 -7.36 19.90 -9.11
C ALA A 399 -6.68 21.08 -9.81
N THR A 400 -6.85 22.31 -9.30
CA THR A 400 -6.17 23.50 -9.85
C THR A 400 -4.66 23.47 -9.52
N ILE A 401 -4.29 23.04 -8.32
CA ILE A 401 -2.88 22.80 -7.95
C ILE A 401 -2.30 21.66 -8.79
N GLY A 402 -3.06 20.59 -9.01
CA GLY A 402 -2.71 19.46 -9.87
C GLY A 402 -2.51 19.86 -11.34
N ASN A 403 -3.00 21.03 -11.77
CA ASN A 403 -2.66 21.59 -13.09
C ASN A 403 -1.17 21.97 -13.21
N ALA A 404 -0.49 22.26 -12.09
CA ALA A 404 0.98 22.30 -12.06
C ALA A 404 1.61 20.89 -12.30
N ASP A 405 0.90 19.83 -11.94
CA ASP A 405 1.28 18.46 -12.24
C ASP A 405 1.14 18.12 -13.74
N PHE A 406 0.31 18.83 -14.50
CA PHE A 406 0.22 18.66 -15.96
C PHE A 406 1.53 19.03 -16.67
N GLN A 407 2.17 20.13 -16.26
CA GLN A 407 3.50 20.48 -16.78
C GLN A 407 4.55 19.45 -16.35
N ARG A 408 4.42 18.92 -15.13
CA ARG A 408 5.28 17.83 -14.63
C ARG A 408 5.06 16.53 -15.41
N VAL A 409 3.81 16.17 -15.71
CA VAL A 409 3.49 15.00 -16.58
C VAL A 409 4.11 15.15 -17.96
N GLY A 410 4.02 16.33 -18.58
CA GLY A 410 4.69 16.63 -19.86
C GLY A 410 6.21 16.45 -19.78
N TYR A 411 6.82 16.94 -18.70
CA TYR A 411 8.25 16.73 -18.43
C TYR A 411 8.60 15.26 -18.25
N ILE A 412 7.83 14.51 -17.44
CA ILE A 412 8.03 13.07 -17.25
C ILE A 412 7.95 12.33 -18.59
N ARG A 413 6.97 12.63 -19.44
CA ARG A 413 6.86 12.04 -20.79
C ARG A 413 8.09 12.32 -21.66
N THR A 414 8.64 13.52 -21.61
CA THR A 414 9.86 13.89 -22.32
C THR A 414 11.07 13.06 -21.83
N VAL A 415 11.16 12.84 -20.51
CA VAL A 415 12.23 12.02 -19.92
C VAL A 415 12.05 10.55 -20.30
N ILE A 416 10.82 10.02 -20.27
CA ILE A 416 10.49 8.66 -20.71
C ILE A 416 10.92 8.45 -22.16
N GLU A 417 10.55 9.35 -23.08
CA GLU A 417 10.90 9.23 -24.50
C GLU A 417 12.42 9.25 -24.71
N LYS A 418 13.13 10.03 -23.92
CA LYS A 418 14.60 10.10 -23.99
C LYS A 418 15.26 8.82 -23.45
N ALA A 419 14.74 8.28 -22.34
CA ALA A 419 15.29 7.08 -21.70
C ALA A 419 14.89 5.79 -22.44
N PHE A 420 13.68 5.75 -23.01
CA PHE A 420 13.08 4.58 -23.65
C PHE A 420 12.53 4.94 -25.04
N PRO A 421 13.40 5.27 -26.03
CA PRO A 421 12.98 5.82 -27.32
C PRO A 421 11.96 4.93 -28.04
N GLY A 422 10.81 5.52 -28.42
CA GLY A 422 9.72 4.85 -29.13
C GLY A 422 8.99 3.75 -28.36
N GLY A 423 9.33 3.54 -27.07
CA GLY A 423 8.77 2.45 -26.29
C GLY A 423 7.35 2.69 -25.78
N PHE A 424 7.02 3.95 -25.41
CA PHE A 424 5.81 4.22 -24.64
C PHE A 424 5.06 5.51 -25.04
N THR A 425 5.45 6.16 -26.13
CA THR A 425 5.03 7.53 -26.52
C THR A 425 3.52 7.65 -26.71
N GLU A 426 2.89 6.62 -27.29
CA GLU A 426 1.46 6.61 -27.63
C GLU A 426 0.57 6.12 -26.47
N LEU A 427 1.18 5.69 -25.37
CA LEU A 427 0.42 5.12 -24.24
C LEU A 427 0.00 6.18 -23.22
N PRO A 428 -1.15 6.00 -22.54
CA PRO A 428 -1.44 6.72 -21.29
C PRO A 428 -0.26 6.62 -20.32
N LEU A 429 -0.01 7.66 -19.52
CA LEU A 429 1.15 7.67 -18.60
C LEU A 429 1.13 6.52 -17.61
N SER A 430 -0.06 6.11 -17.13
CA SER A 430 -0.23 4.92 -16.28
C SER A 430 0.28 3.65 -16.95
N GLN A 431 -0.08 3.45 -18.21
CA GLN A 431 0.36 2.29 -18.99
C GLN A 431 1.84 2.37 -19.35
N ALA A 432 2.34 3.56 -19.70
CA ALA A 432 3.75 3.80 -19.96
C ALA A 432 4.60 3.47 -18.71
N ALA A 433 4.23 4.00 -17.55
CA ALA A 433 4.91 3.74 -16.29
C ALA A 433 4.89 2.25 -15.89
N PHE A 434 3.73 1.60 -15.99
CA PHE A 434 3.60 0.16 -15.71
C PHE A 434 4.47 -0.67 -16.67
N ASN A 435 4.46 -0.34 -17.96
CA ASN A 435 5.21 -1.05 -18.99
C ASN A 435 6.72 -0.83 -18.85
N ALA A 436 7.16 0.38 -18.50
CA ALA A 436 8.57 0.65 -18.22
C ALA A 436 9.05 -0.20 -17.04
N VAL A 437 8.32 -0.24 -15.95
CA VAL A 437 8.66 -1.06 -14.77
C VAL A 437 8.74 -2.54 -15.13
N ARG A 438 7.73 -3.11 -15.81
CA ARG A 438 7.73 -4.54 -16.16
C ARG A 438 8.72 -4.93 -17.26
N SER A 439 9.34 -3.96 -17.92
CA SER A 439 10.35 -4.20 -18.97
C SER A 439 11.68 -4.68 -18.42
N VAL A 440 11.97 -4.42 -17.14
CA VAL A 440 13.23 -4.82 -16.52
C VAL A 440 13.25 -6.33 -16.31
N ASP A 441 14.27 -6.96 -16.86
CA ASP A 441 14.44 -8.40 -16.70
C ASP A 441 14.83 -8.75 -15.25
N GLY A 442 14.16 -9.73 -14.68
CA GLY A 442 14.25 -10.08 -13.25
C GLY A 442 12.99 -9.71 -12.46
N ILE A 443 12.17 -8.74 -12.91
CA ILE A 443 10.89 -8.45 -12.24
C ILE A 443 9.89 -9.57 -12.50
N SER A 444 9.36 -10.13 -11.41
CA SER A 444 8.38 -11.22 -11.45
C SER A 444 6.97 -10.70 -11.63
N SER A 445 6.55 -9.70 -10.84
CA SER A 445 5.22 -9.09 -10.95
C SER A 445 5.23 -7.64 -10.45
N VAL A 446 4.40 -6.80 -11.08
CA VAL A 446 4.20 -5.39 -10.73
C VAL A 446 2.84 -5.26 -10.03
N LEU A 447 2.85 -4.84 -8.77
CA LEU A 447 1.65 -4.75 -7.94
C LEU A 447 0.88 -3.47 -8.23
N ILE A 448 -0.35 -3.61 -8.67
CA ILE A 448 -1.22 -2.48 -9.02
C ILE A 448 -2.35 -2.32 -8.01
N GLY A 449 -2.64 -1.09 -7.62
CA GLY A 449 -3.76 -0.75 -6.74
C GLY A 449 -5.01 -0.36 -7.54
N ALA A 450 -5.69 -1.34 -8.14
CA ALA A 450 -6.90 -1.10 -8.93
C ALA A 450 -8.15 -1.08 -8.04
N ARG A 451 -8.73 0.11 -7.81
CA ARG A 451 -9.92 0.30 -6.96
C ARG A 451 -11.25 0.24 -7.72
N THR A 452 -11.20 0.28 -9.03
CA THR A 452 -12.36 0.24 -9.92
C THR A 452 -12.09 -0.70 -11.10
N MET A 453 -13.15 -1.11 -11.79
CA MET A 453 -13.03 -1.98 -12.95
C MET A 453 -12.27 -1.30 -14.10
N GLU A 454 -12.39 0.02 -14.25
CA GLU A 454 -11.68 0.81 -15.26
C GLU A 454 -10.17 0.74 -15.04
N TYR A 455 -9.70 0.78 -13.79
CA TYR A 455 -8.26 0.63 -13.48
C TYR A 455 -7.76 -0.78 -13.77
N VAL A 456 -8.61 -1.79 -13.61
CA VAL A 456 -8.27 -3.17 -14.04
C VAL A 456 -8.16 -3.23 -15.56
N ASP A 457 -9.11 -2.62 -16.30
CA ASP A 457 -9.05 -2.58 -17.76
C ASP A 457 -7.79 -1.85 -18.26
N ASP A 458 -7.42 -0.74 -17.65
CA ASP A 458 -6.21 0.02 -18.00
C ASP A 458 -4.96 -0.86 -17.92
N VAL A 459 -4.83 -1.64 -16.86
CA VAL A 459 -3.72 -2.58 -16.70
C VAL A 459 -3.79 -3.76 -17.66
N LEU A 460 -4.99 -4.30 -17.90
CA LEU A 460 -5.16 -5.38 -18.87
C LEU A 460 -4.81 -4.91 -20.28
N HIS A 461 -5.12 -3.66 -20.65
CA HIS A 461 -4.66 -3.06 -21.89
C HIS A 461 -3.14 -2.89 -21.92
N ALA A 462 -2.54 -2.38 -20.84
CA ALA A 462 -1.08 -2.26 -20.75
C ALA A 462 -0.37 -3.61 -20.94
N LEU A 463 -0.94 -4.71 -20.43
CA LEU A 463 -0.39 -6.06 -20.60
C LEU A 463 -0.46 -6.59 -22.04
N GLN A 464 -1.26 -5.99 -22.93
CA GLN A 464 -1.35 -6.41 -24.33
C GLN A 464 -0.20 -5.88 -25.20
N HIS A 465 0.49 -4.84 -24.71
CA HIS A 465 1.62 -4.26 -25.45
C HIS A 465 2.87 -5.14 -25.31
N SER A 466 3.57 -5.34 -26.44
CA SER A 466 4.92 -5.88 -26.43
C SER A 466 5.86 -4.81 -25.88
N VAL A 467 6.69 -5.16 -24.93
CA VAL A 467 7.63 -4.23 -24.28
C VAL A 467 9.04 -4.76 -24.48
N PRO A 468 9.97 -3.96 -25.02
CA PRO A 468 11.39 -4.30 -25.05
C PRO A 468 11.92 -4.52 -23.63
N VAL A 469 13.01 -5.23 -23.50
CA VAL A 469 13.76 -5.32 -22.25
C VAL A 469 14.66 -4.10 -22.18
N TYR A 470 14.52 -3.32 -21.10
CA TYR A 470 15.38 -2.19 -20.79
C TYR A 470 16.29 -2.55 -19.62
N ASP A 471 17.56 -2.18 -19.75
CA ASP A 471 18.59 -2.50 -18.79
C ASP A 471 18.91 -1.31 -17.84
N ARG A 472 19.91 -1.49 -16.97
CA ARG A 472 20.36 -0.46 -16.06
C ARG A 472 20.78 0.82 -16.76
N ALA A 473 21.41 0.73 -17.94
CA ALA A 473 21.89 1.91 -18.66
C ALA A 473 20.73 2.79 -19.15
N ASP A 474 19.64 2.16 -19.63
CA ASP A 474 18.41 2.86 -20.01
C ASP A 474 17.79 3.58 -18.79
N TRP A 475 17.69 2.89 -17.66
CA TRP A 475 17.12 3.44 -16.42
C TRP A 475 17.96 4.56 -15.80
N LEU A 476 19.28 4.55 -15.98
CA LEU A 476 20.14 5.68 -15.60
C LEU A 476 19.81 6.96 -16.38
N GLY A 477 19.18 6.83 -17.55
CA GLY A 477 18.64 7.94 -18.34
C GLY A 477 17.40 8.60 -17.73
N MET A 478 16.70 7.91 -16.79
CA MET A 478 15.52 8.41 -16.07
C MET A 478 15.89 9.40 -14.95
N LYS A 479 16.78 10.36 -15.21
CA LYS A 479 17.10 11.44 -14.27
C LYS A 479 16.04 12.53 -14.34
N LEU A 480 15.05 12.46 -13.46
CA LEU A 480 14.14 13.56 -13.20
C LEU A 480 14.86 14.57 -12.29
N HIS A 481 15.14 15.78 -12.76
CA HIS A 481 15.81 16.87 -12.01
C HIS A 481 14.78 17.72 -11.26
#